data_355a049f933f24b79d0775bfcd4aa251
#
_entry.id   355a049f933f24b79d0775bfcd4aa251
#
_cell.length_a   1.000
_cell.length_b   1.000
_cell.length_c   1.000
_cell.angle_alpha   90.00
_cell.angle_beta   90.00
_cell.angle_gamma   90.00
#
_symmetry.space_group_name_H-M   'P 1'
#
loop_
_entity.id
_entity.type
_entity.pdbx_description
1 polymer ?
#
loop_
_entity_poly.entity_id
_entity_poly.type
_entity_poly.pdbx_seq_one_letter_code
_entity_poly.pdbx_strand_id
1 'polypeptide(L)'
;TGRKGLAFTTLILDGGKGALAVVMIKMIFGMSAAPLALVTGAAAILGHIFPVWLAFKGGKGVATTFGLMIAAAPVVGIMVCLTWFTVAVIFRISSLAALVALALAPVYAFATGRFDEAVAFAVLGVLSWIRHATNLRRLLKGEEPRIGGKSDNTSGDAPA
;
A
#
# COMPACT_ATOMS: atom_id res chain seq x y z
N THR A 1 1.60 -7.20 17.16
CA THR A 1 1.47 -6.41 18.41
C THR A 1 0.25 -6.82 19.27
N GLY A 2 -0.67 -7.65 18.76
CA GLY A 2 -1.92 -8.01 19.45
C GLY A 2 -2.91 -6.86 19.70
N ARG A 3 -2.51 -5.61 19.45
CA ARG A 3 -3.32 -4.40 19.67
C ARG A 3 -4.03 -3.98 18.38
N LYS A 4 -5.20 -4.57 18.11
CA LYS A 4 -6.00 -4.31 16.90
C LYS A 4 -6.31 -2.83 16.67
N GLY A 5 -6.58 -2.07 17.75
CA GLY A 5 -6.85 -0.63 17.69
C GLY A 5 -5.66 0.17 17.13
N LEU A 6 -4.46 -0.08 17.63
CA LEU A 6 -3.25 0.60 17.11
C LEU A 6 -2.98 0.25 15.64
N ALA A 7 -3.16 -1.01 15.25
CA ALA A 7 -3.00 -1.41 13.86
C ALA A 7 -4.00 -0.68 12.93
N PHE A 8 -5.26 -0.55 13.35
CA PHE A 8 -6.27 0.19 12.62
C PHE A 8 -5.94 1.69 12.54
N THR A 9 -5.55 2.31 13.64
CA THR A 9 -5.14 3.73 13.66
C THR A 9 -3.96 3.98 12.74
N THR A 10 -2.94 3.12 12.77
CA THR A 10 -1.79 3.21 11.86
C THR A 10 -2.23 3.11 10.40
N LEU A 11 -3.13 2.17 10.07
CA LEU A 11 -3.66 2.01 8.72
C LEU A 11 -4.35 3.30 8.23
N ILE A 12 -5.20 3.90 9.08
CA ILE A 12 -5.91 5.15 8.75
C ILE A 12 -4.94 6.32 8.58
N LEU A 13 -3.97 6.47 9.48
CA LEU A 13 -2.98 7.55 9.39
C LEU A 13 -2.06 7.37 8.18
N ASP A 14 -1.64 6.15 7.88
CA ASP A 14 -0.80 5.84 6.72
C ASP A 14 -1.55 6.06 5.40
N GLY A 15 -2.81 5.64 5.30
CA GLY A 15 -3.66 5.94 4.14
C GLY A 15 -4.00 7.42 4.05
N GLY A 16 -4.35 8.02 5.19
CA GLY A 16 -4.72 9.42 5.30
C GLY A 16 -3.64 10.37 4.81
N LYS A 17 -2.35 10.14 5.11
CA LYS A 17 -1.27 11.02 4.65
C LYS A 17 -1.10 11.00 3.12
N GLY A 18 -1.29 9.84 2.46
CA GLY A 18 -1.26 9.75 1.01
C GLY A 18 -2.45 10.48 0.36
N ALA A 19 -3.65 10.31 0.93
CA ALA A 19 -4.84 11.01 0.47
C ALA A 19 -4.73 12.52 0.69
N LEU A 20 -4.31 12.94 1.89
CA LEU A 20 -4.18 14.35 2.27
C LEU A 20 -3.21 15.10 1.35
N ALA A 21 -2.07 14.50 1.00
CA ALA A 21 -1.11 15.11 0.08
C ALA A 21 -1.76 15.45 -1.28
N VAL A 22 -2.56 14.54 -1.83
CA VAL A 22 -3.29 14.77 -3.09
C VAL A 22 -4.39 15.80 -2.94
N VAL A 23 -5.21 15.69 -1.90
CA VAL A 23 -6.35 16.59 -1.67
C VAL A 23 -5.89 18.03 -1.46
N MET A 24 -4.86 18.25 -0.64
CA MET A 24 -4.33 19.59 -0.38
C MET A 24 -3.86 20.29 -1.66
N ILE A 25 -3.14 19.60 -2.53
CA ILE A 25 -2.71 20.19 -3.81
C ILE A 25 -3.90 20.55 -4.69
N LYS A 26 -4.89 19.64 -4.79
CA LYS A 26 -6.11 19.92 -5.57
C LYS A 26 -6.93 21.09 -4.98
N MET A 27 -6.96 21.23 -3.65
CA MET A 27 -7.66 22.36 -3.00
C MET A 27 -6.95 23.70 -3.20
N ILE A 28 -5.62 23.72 -3.16
CA ILE A 28 -4.82 24.97 -3.27
C ILE A 28 -4.71 25.43 -4.73
N PHE A 29 -4.48 24.50 -5.66
CA PHE A 29 -4.14 24.81 -7.06
C PHE A 29 -5.23 24.40 -8.06
N GLY A 30 -6.34 23.83 -7.59
CA GLY A 30 -7.45 23.38 -8.43
C GLY A 30 -7.21 22.00 -9.08
N MET A 31 -8.22 21.54 -9.81
CA MET A 31 -8.21 20.20 -10.43
C MET A 31 -7.20 20.06 -11.57
N SER A 32 -6.81 21.18 -12.20
CA SER A 32 -5.75 21.22 -13.24
C SER A 32 -4.37 20.82 -12.69
N ALA A 33 -4.16 20.91 -11.39
CA ALA A 33 -2.93 20.50 -10.73
C ALA A 33 -2.86 18.98 -10.44
N ALA A 34 -3.66 18.15 -11.10
CA ALA A 34 -3.65 16.70 -10.91
C ALA A 34 -2.25 16.06 -11.04
N PRO A 35 -1.39 16.44 -12.02
CA PRO A 35 -0.02 15.91 -12.08
C PRO A 35 0.81 16.26 -10.85
N LEU A 36 0.72 17.51 -10.37
CA LEU A 36 1.42 17.95 -9.15
C LEU A 36 0.91 17.20 -7.92
N ALA A 37 -0.40 16.96 -7.84
CA ALA A 37 -1.00 16.16 -6.76
C ALA A 37 -0.48 14.72 -6.74
N LEU A 38 -0.30 14.08 -7.90
CA LEU A 38 0.30 12.75 -8.02
C LEU A 38 1.75 12.75 -7.55
N VAL A 39 2.55 13.74 -7.96
CA VAL A 39 3.95 13.87 -7.53
C VAL A 39 4.04 14.07 -6.01
N THR A 40 3.19 14.93 -5.45
CA THR A 40 3.17 15.19 -4.00
C THR A 40 2.75 13.94 -3.22
N GLY A 41 1.75 13.22 -3.70
CA GLY A 41 1.35 11.93 -3.12
C GLY A 41 2.45 10.88 -3.21
N ALA A 42 3.17 10.81 -4.33
CA ALA A 42 4.34 9.94 -4.48
C ALA A 42 5.46 10.30 -3.50
N ALA A 43 5.72 11.59 -3.28
CA ALA A 43 6.68 12.05 -2.27
C ALA A 43 6.27 11.61 -0.85
N ALA A 44 4.97 11.65 -0.51
CA ALA A 44 4.47 11.14 0.76
C ALA A 44 4.71 9.62 0.92
N ILE A 45 4.58 8.85 -0.17
CA ILE A 45 4.89 7.41 -0.18
C ILE A 45 6.39 7.18 -0.01
N LEU A 46 7.23 7.92 -0.71
CA LEU A 46 8.70 7.84 -0.56
C LEU A 46 9.14 8.15 0.87
N GLY A 47 8.57 9.21 1.48
CA GLY A 47 8.82 9.55 2.89
C GLY A 47 8.35 8.48 3.87
N HIS A 48 7.28 7.74 3.54
CA HIS A 48 6.84 6.58 4.35
C HIS A 48 7.78 5.38 4.20
N ILE A 49 8.26 5.12 2.99
CA ILE A 49 9.15 3.98 2.68
C ILE A 49 10.57 4.23 3.19
N PHE A 50 11.03 5.48 3.10
CA PHE A 50 12.40 5.89 3.42
C PHE A 50 12.43 7.03 4.46
N PRO A 51 11.84 6.85 5.66
CA PRO A 51 11.82 7.91 6.67
C PRO A 51 13.23 8.15 7.23
N VAL A 52 13.71 9.41 7.14
CA VAL A 52 15.05 9.80 7.58
C VAL A 52 15.26 9.49 9.06
N TRP A 53 14.23 9.77 9.90
CA TRP A 53 14.27 9.54 11.36
C TRP A 53 14.25 8.06 11.78
N LEU A 54 14.02 7.12 10.84
CA LEU A 54 14.15 5.68 11.07
C LEU A 54 15.33 5.07 10.29
N ALA A 55 16.37 5.86 10.02
CA ALA A 55 17.52 5.43 9.22
C ALA A 55 17.08 4.74 7.91
N PHE A 56 16.09 5.32 7.23
CA PHE A 56 15.51 4.84 5.97
C PHE A 56 14.84 3.46 6.02
N LYS A 57 14.53 2.95 7.23
CA LYS A 57 13.87 1.65 7.45
C LYS A 57 12.38 1.82 7.68
N GLY A 58 11.65 2.24 6.65
CA GLY A 58 10.20 2.44 6.72
C GLY A 58 9.38 1.23 6.29
N GLY A 59 8.09 1.49 6.07
CA GLY A 59 7.11 0.49 5.65
C GLY A 59 7.20 0.10 4.16
N LYS A 60 6.14 -0.53 3.67
CA LYS A 60 6.02 -0.96 2.26
C LYS A 60 5.18 0.00 1.42
N GLY A 61 4.56 0.99 2.04
CA GLY A 61 3.79 2.04 1.38
C GLY A 61 2.38 1.67 0.93
N VAL A 62 1.89 0.46 1.18
CA VAL A 62 0.59 -0.02 0.65
C VAL A 62 -0.57 0.89 1.04
N ALA A 63 -0.77 1.14 2.34
CA ALA A 63 -1.86 1.98 2.81
C ALA A 63 -1.77 3.41 2.26
N THR A 64 -0.56 3.98 2.25
CA THR A 64 -0.30 5.33 1.73
C THR A 64 -0.60 5.41 0.22
N THR A 65 -0.23 4.37 -0.54
CA THR A 65 -0.53 4.27 -1.97
C THR A 65 -2.03 4.13 -2.22
N PHE A 66 -2.75 3.32 -1.44
CA PHE A 66 -4.21 3.20 -1.55
C PHE A 66 -4.90 4.54 -1.25
N GLY A 67 -4.45 5.25 -0.21
CA GLY A 67 -4.96 6.59 0.10
C GLY A 67 -4.74 7.59 -1.04
N LEU A 68 -3.54 7.59 -1.63
CA LEU A 68 -3.26 8.39 -2.82
C LEU A 68 -4.23 8.03 -3.96
N MET A 69 -4.40 6.73 -4.26
CA MET A 69 -5.25 6.27 -5.36
C MET A 69 -6.72 6.68 -5.16
N ILE A 70 -7.24 6.56 -3.93
CA ILE A 70 -8.60 6.99 -3.59
C ILE A 70 -8.77 8.50 -3.82
N ALA A 71 -7.81 9.32 -3.44
CA ALA A 71 -7.89 10.78 -3.59
C ALA A 71 -7.60 11.25 -5.02
N ALA A 72 -6.72 10.59 -5.76
CA ALA A 72 -6.39 10.94 -7.14
C ALA A 72 -7.45 10.46 -8.13
N ALA A 73 -7.87 9.21 -8.03
CA ALA A 73 -8.80 8.51 -8.91
C ALA A 73 -9.75 7.62 -8.09
N PRO A 74 -10.84 8.17 -7.50
CA PRO A 74 -11.67 7.46 -6.52
C PRO A 74 -12.19 6.12 -7.00
N VAL A 75 -12.65 6.01 -8.24
CA VAL A 75 -13.14 4.76 -8.81
C VAL A 75 -12.05 3.69 -8.84
N VAL A 76 -10.85 4.05 -9.30
CA VAL A 76 -9.68 3.15 -9.33
C VAL A 76 -9.28 2.76 -7.92
N GLY A 77 -9.19 3.73 -7.00
CA GLY A 77 -8.86 3.47 -5.60
C GLY A 77 -9.82 2.49 -4.92
N ILE A 78 -11.13 2.62 -5.18
CA ILE A 78 -12.13 1.67 -4.69
C ILE A 78 -11.92 0.27 -5.30
N MET A 79 -11.69 0.17 -6.61
CA MET A 79 -11.43 -1.11 -7.27
C MET A 79 -10.19 -1.80 -6.70
N VAL A 80 -9.13 -1.04 -6.43
CA VAL A 80 -7.90 -1.54 -5.81
C VAL A 80 -8.16 -2.05 -4.38
N CYS A 81 -8.92 -1.29 -3.57
CA CYS A 81 -9.30 -1.72 -2.22
C CYS A 81 -10.16 -2.99 -2.23
N LEU A 82 -11.13 -3.08 -3.15
CA LEU A 82 -11.97 -4.26 -3.31
C LEU A 82 -11.15 -5.48 -3.75
N THR A 83 -10.20 -5.28 -4.67
CA THR A 83 -9.27 -6.35 -5.08
C THR A 83 -8.46 -6.84 -3.90
N TRP A 84 -7.86 -5.91 -3.13
CA TRP A 84 -7.10 -6.27 -1.94
C TRP A 84 -7.96 -7.06 -0.95
N PHE A 85 -9.16 -6.57 -0.65
CA PHE A 85 -10.08 -7.21 0.28
C PHE A 85 -10.46 -8.62 -0.19
N THR A 86 -10.84 -8.77 -1.45
CA THR A 86 -11.23 -10.07 -2.04
C THR A 86 -10.10 -11.09 -1.96
N VAL A 87 -8.90 -10.70 -2.40
CA VAL A 87 -7.73 -11.59 -2.34
C VAL A 87 -7.36 -11.91 -0.89
N ALA A 88 -7.43 -10.93 0.02
CA ALA A 88 -7.14 -11.14 1.45
C ALA A 88 -8.14 -12.09 2.10
N VAL A 89 -9.41 -12.05 1.75
CA VAL A 89 -10.45 -12.97 2.27
C VAL A 89 -10.24 -14.38 1.73
N ILE A 90 -10.01 -14.53 0.42
CA ILE A 90 -9.88 -15.85 -0.23
C ILE A 90 -8.60 -16.56 0.23
N PHE A 91 -7.45 -15.90 0.15
CA PHE A 91 -6.15 -16.52 0.40
C PHE A 91 -5.66 -16.34 1.84
N ARG A 92 -6.23 -15.41 2.58
CA ARG A 92 -5.83 -15.03 3.94
C ARG A 92 -4.37 -14.58 4.04
N ILE A 93 -3.82 -13.98 2.97
CA ILE A 93 -2.44 -13.51 2.89
C ILE A 93 -2.44 -12.03 2.46
N SER A 94 -2.12 -11.14 3.41
CA SER A 94 -2.18 -9.68 3.19
C SER A 94 -1.16 -9.19 2.16
N SER A 95 0.06 -9.76 2.14
CA SER A 95 1.09 -9.38 1.17
C SER A 95 0.73 -9.78 -0.26
N LEU A 96 0.14 -10.97 -0.47
CA LEU A 96 -0.37 -11.40 -1.77
C LEU A 96 -1.47 -10.45 -2.24
N ALA A 97 -2.42 -10.11 -1.35
CA ALA A 97 -3.49 -9.19 -1.66
C ALA A 97 -2.97 -7.80 -2.10
N ALA A 98 -1.94 -7.28 -1.40
CA ALA A 98 -1.30 -6.02 -1.76
C ALA A 98 -0.60 -6.08 -3.12
N LEU A 99 0.15 -7.14 -3.39
CA LEU A 99 0.86 -7.33 -4.66
C LEU A 99 -0.11 -7.42 -5.84
N VAL A 100 -1.20 -8.19 -5.71
CA VAL A 100 -2.22 -8.31 -6.76
C VAL A 100 -2.94 -6.99 -6.97
N ALA A 101 -3.39 -6.33 -5.92
CA ALA A 101 -4.10 -5.06 -6.00
C ALA A 101 -3.25 -3.96 -6.67
N LEU A 102 -1.96 -3.86 -6.31
CA LEU A 102 -1.04 -2.89 -6.89
C LEU A 102 -0.66 -3.21 -8.33
N ALA A 103 -0.60 -4.49 -8.71
CA ALA A 103 -0.38 -4.89 -10.11
C ALA A 103 -1.57 -4.54 -11.01
N LEU A 104 -2.80 -4.62 -10.48
CA LEU A 104 -4.02 -4.29 -11.23
C LEU A 104 -4.34 -2.78 -11.23
N ALA A 105 -3.78 -2.00 -10.32
CA ALA A 105 -4.05 -0.57 -10.22
C ALA A 105 -3.81 0.20 -11.55
N PRO A 106 -2.67 0.05 -12.25
CA PRO A 106 -2.45 0.72 -13.54
C PRO A 106 -3.41 0.21 -14.63
N VAL A 107 -3.81 -1.06 -14.59
CA VAL A 107 -4.78 -1.63 -15.54
C VAL A 107 -6.15 -0.98 -15.35
N TYR A 108 -6.61 -0.82 -14.11
CA TYR A 108 -7.86 -0.14 -13.79
C TYR A 108 -7.83 1.35 -14.19
N ALA A 109 -6.70 2.03 -13.94
CA ALA A 109 -6.54 3.42 -14.34
C ALA A 109 -6.59 3.56 -15.87
N PHE A 110 -5.87 2.71 -16.60
CA PHE A 110 -5.89 2.68 -18.05
C PHE A 110 -7.30 2.41 -18.61
N ALA A 111 -7.99 1.39 -18.09
CA ALA A 111 -9.35 1.01 -18.51
C ALA A 111 -10.40 2.11 -18.26
N THR A 112 -10.14 3.02 -17.28
CA THR A 112 -11.00 4.17 -16.98
C THR A 112 -10.55 5.47 -17.67
N GLY A 113 -9.62 5.40 -18.64
CA GLY A 113 -9.13 6.55 -19.41
C GLY A 113 -8.20 7.49 -18.64
N ARG A 114 -7.63 7.03 -17.52
CA ARG A 114 -6.75 7.82 -16.64
C ARG A 114 -5.29 7.46 -16.89
N PHE A 115 -4.76 7.89 -18.02
CA PHE A 115 -3.45 7.47 -18.49
C PHE A 115 -2.29 7.97 -17.62
N ASP A 116 -2.35 9.22 -17.14
CA ASP A 116 -1.31 9.79 -16.27
C ASP A 116 -1.27 9.06 -14.91
N GLU A 117 -2.45 8.79 -14.34
CA GLU A 117 -2.56 8.00 -13.13
C GLU A 117 -2.10 6.55 -13.35
N ALA A 118 -2.36 5.96 -14.53
CA ALA A 118 -1.90 4.60 -14.83
C ALA A 118 -0.38 4.51 -14.80
N VAL A 119 0.33 5.47 -15.39
CA VAL A 119 1.80 5.54 -15.34
C VAL A 119 2.29 5.72 -13.90
N ALA A 120 1.70 6.67 -13.16
CA ALA A 120 2.07 6.91 -11.76
C ALA A 120 1.83 5.67 -10.90
N PHE A 121 0.70 4.98 -11.05
CA PHE A 121 0.36 3.78 -10.28
C PHE A 121 1.24 2.60 -10.66
N ALA A 122 1.67 2.47 -11.91
CA ALA A 122 2.66 1.48 -12.33
C ALA A 122 4.00 1.69 -11.61
N VAL A 123 4.51 2.92 -11.59
CA VAL A 123 5.78 3.26 -10.92
C VAL A 123 5.70 2.98 -9.41
N LEU A 124 4.63 3.42 -8.75
CA LEU A 124 4.39 3.19 -7.33
C LEU A 124 4.18 1.70 -7.01
N GLY A 125 3.53 0.98 -7.91
CA GLY A 125 3.35 -0.47 -7.84
C GLY A 125 4.69 -1.19 -7.86
N VAL A 126 5.56 -0.88 -8.83
CA VAL A 126 6.91 -1.45 -8.92
C VAL A 126 7.72 -1.18 -7.66
N LEU A 127 7.72 0.06 -7.15
CA LEU A 127 8.39 0.41 -5.91
C LEU A 127 7.89 -0.44 -4.73
N SER A 128 6.57 -0.59 -4.61
CA SER A 128 5.97 -1.42 -3.56
C SER A 128 6.32 -2.90 -3.72
N TRP A 129 6.37 -3.41 -4.94
CA TRP A 129 6.82 -4.79 -5.22
C TRP A 129 8.28 -5.01 -4.78
N ILE A 130 9.18 -4.08 -5.07
CA ILE A 130 10.57 -4.13 -4.59
C ILE A 130 10.59 -4.19 -3.05
N ARG A 131 9.78 -3.39 -2.38
CA ARG A 131 9.66 -3.40 -0.90
C ARG A 131 9.04 -4.69 -0.35
N HIS A 132 8.35 -5.47 -1.18
CA HIS A 132 7.80 -6.78 -0.83
C HIS A 132 8.72 -7.96 -1.18
N ALA A 133 9.97 -7.75 -1.56
CA ALA A 133 10.88 -8.82 -2.01
C ALA A 133 11.00 -9.98 -1.00
N THR A 134 11.04 -9.68 0.30
CA THR A 134 11.07 -10.72 1.36
C THR A 134 9.75 -11.48 1.47
N ASN A 135 8.61 -10.79 1.31
CA ASN A 135 7.30 -11.43 1.29
C ASN A 135 7.15 -12.32 0.05
N LEU A 136 7.60 -11.84 -1.12
CA LEU A 136 7.55 -12.59 -2.36
C LEU A 136 8.35 -13.90 -2.24
N ARG A 137 9.54 -13.84 -1.64
CA ARG A 137 10.34 -15.06 -1.38
C ARG A 137 9.60 -16.05 -0.47
N ARG A 138 8.94 -15.59 0.61
CA ARG A 138 8.14 -16.44 1.49
C ARG A 138 6.89 -16.96 0.81
N LEU A 139 6.24 -16.16 -0.04
CA LEU A 139 5.09 -16.60 -0.85
C LEU A 139 5.47 -17.77 -1.77
N LEU A 140 6.60 -17.66 -2.48
CA LEU A 140 7.09 -18.70 -3.37
C LEU A 140 7.45 -19.99 -2.64
N LYS A 141 7.83 -19.90 -1.37
CA LYS A 141 8.12 -21.07 -0.50
C LYS A 141 6.89 -21.58 0.26
N GLY A 142 5.74 -20.92 0.18
CA GLY A 142 4.56 -21.25 0.98
C GLY A 142 4.68 -20.90 2.47
N GLU A 143 5.66 -20.05 2.85
CA GLU A 143 6.00 -19.68 4.24
C GLU A 143 5.42 -18.32 4.66
N GLU A 144 4.65 -17.65 3.80
CA GLU A 144 4.11 -16.32 4.13
C GLU A 144 3.00 -16.42 5.18
N PRO A 145 3.05 -15.64 6.26
CA PRO A 145 2.06 -15.70 7.34
C PRO A 145 0.64 -15.43 6.86
N ARG A 146 -0.31 -16.23 7.34
CA ARG A 146 -1.74 -16.06 7.04
C ARG A 146 -2.41 -15.15 8.07
N ILE A 147 -3.38 -14.37 7.62
CA ILE A 147 -4.22 -13.53 8.47
C ILE A 147 -4.96 -14.44 9.48
N GLY A 148 -4.79 -14.15 10.77
CA GLY A 148 -5.38 -14.93 11.86
C GLY A 148 -4.71 -16.28 12.14
N GLY A 149 -3.56 -16.58 11.51
CA GLY A 149 -2.71 -17.70 11.89
C GLY A 149 -2.05 -17.46 13.25
N LYS A 150 -1.90 -18.49 14.08
CA LYS A 150 -1.05 -18.43 15.28
C LYS A 150 0.39 -18.21 14.83
N SER A 151 1.10 -17.25 15.41
CA SER A 151 2.56 -17.24 15.31
C SER A 151 3.04 -18.39 16.21
N ASP A 152 3.62 -19.42 15.62
CA ASP A 152 4.33 -20.43 16.38
C ASP A 152 5.56 -19.75 17.01
N ASN A 153 5.39 -19.27 18.24
CA ASN A 153 6.50 -18.94 19.12
C ASN A 153 7.11 -20.23 19.65
N THR A 154 7.71 -21.02 18.78
CA THR A 154 8.63 -22.08 19.17
C THR A 154 10.05 -21.52 19.16
N SER A 155 10.34 -20.69 20.15
CA SER A 155 11.72 -20.39 20.55
C SER A 155 11.72 -19.99 22.02
N GLY A 156 11.84 -20.99 22.89
CA GLY A 156 12.04 -20.74 24.31
C GLY A 156 11.64 -21.88 25.21
N ASP A 157 12.10 -23.10 24.96
CA ASP A 157 12.31 -24.08 26.04
C ASP A 157 13.50 -24.97 25.63
N ALA A 158 14.71 -24.48 25.91
CA ALA A 158 15.84 -25.34 26.15
C ALA A 158 15.79 -25.67 27.64
N PRO A 159 15.64 -26.95 28.04
CA PRO A 159 15.79 -27.32 29.44
C PRO A 159 17.25 -27.17 29.85
N ALA A 160 17.42 -26.67 31.06
CA ALA A 160 18.66 -26.49 31.78
C ALA A 160 19.43 -27.82 32.02
#